data_0e7bb808db593852539a6b2812b43035
#
_entry.id   0e7bb808db593852539a6b2812b43035
#
_cell.length_a   1.000
_cell.length_b   1.000
_cell.length_c   1.000
_cell.angle_alpha   90.00
_cell.angle_beta   90.00
_cell.angle_gamma   90.00
#
_symmetry.space_group_name_H-M   'P 1'
#
loop_
_entity.id
_entity.type
_entity.pdbx_description
1 polymer ?
#
loop_
_entity_poly.entity_id
_entity_poly.type
_entity_poly.pdbx_seq_one_letter_code
_entity_poly.pdbx_strand_id
1 'polypeptide(L)'
;MKQVSNFLSALFLCLLLGIFLPVNAQKMKMKEGGSQADQLHVAMDKLWEDHITWTRNVILCLVDDLPGADQAITRLLKNQEDIGNAIKPYYGEQAGNQLTALLHDHITIAADVVKAAKAGNTTALNDANKRWFENADAISAFLSKANPSWSLSDMKQMMHDHLQLTTNEAVARIKKDYDGDVKAYDQVHTEILKMADMLSSGIVLQFPEKFK
;
A
#
# COMPACT_ATOMS: atom_id res chain seq x y z
N MET A 1 -28.63 -58.83 34.83
CA MET A 1 -29.95 -58.18 34.93
C MET A 1 -29.71 -56.62 34.88
N LYS A 2 -29.96 -56.01 33.76
CA LYS A 2 -30.30 -54.59 33.62
C LYS A 2 -30.85 -54.39 32.22
N GLN A 3 -32.05 -53.87 32.14
CA GLN A 3 -32.86 -53.71 30.94
C GLN A 3 -32.30 -52.64 30.03
N VAL A 4 -32.38 -52.91 28.74
CA VAL A 4 -32.12 -51.93 27.66
C VAL A 4 -33.46 -51.34 27.22
N SER A 5 -33.68 -50.07 27.44
CA SER A 5 -34.89 -49.36 27.05
C SER A 5 -34.72 -48.86 25.60
N ASN A 6 -35.55 -49.36 24.70
CA ASN A 6 -35.67 -48.92 23.32
C ASN A 6 -36.54 -47.69 23.28
N PHE A 7 -35.97 -46.57 22.81
CA PHE A 7 -36.74 -45.40 22.38
C PHE A 7 -36.89 -45.41 20.85
N LEU A 8 -38.09 -45.70 20.39
CA LEU A 8 -38.51 -45.45 19.00
C LEU A 8 -38.67 -43.91 18.81
N SER A 9 -37.86 -43.34 17.97
CA SER A 9 -38.10 -41.97 17.48
C SER A 9 -38.95 -42.02 16.21
N ALA A 10 -40.15 -41.54 16.30
CA ALA A 10 -41.05 -41.33 15.16
C ALA A 10 -40.54 -40.21 14.26
N LEU A 11 -40.27 -40.55 13.01
CA LEU A 11 -39.85 -39.59 11.97
C LEU A 11 -41.11 -38.86 11.45
N PHE A 12 -41.28 -37.58 11.78
CA PHE A 12 -42.32 -36.74 11.24
C PHE A 12 -41.86 -36.18 9.90
N LEU A 13 -42.39 -36.71 8.81
CA LEU A 13 -42.17 -36.26 7.45
C LEU A 13 -43.10 -35.09 7.13
N CYS A 14 -42.62 -33.82 7.34
CA CYS A 14 -43.34 -32.67 6.86
C CYS A 14 -43.06 -32.45 5.37
N LEU A 15 -44.00 -32.81 4.50
CA LEU A 15 -44.02 -32.38 3.10
C LEU A 15 -44.34 -30.87 3.04
N LEU A 16 -43.31 -30.04 2.89
CA LEU A 16 -43.45 -28.64 2.49
C LEU A 16 -43.51 -28.57 0.96
N LEU A 17 -44.72 -28.37 0.43
CA LEU A 17 -44.92 -27.93 -0.95
C LEU A 17 -44.34 -26.53 -1.09
N GLY A 18 -43.10 -26.44 -1.52
CA GLY A 18 -42.48 -25.19 -1.91
C GLY A 18 -43.08 -24.68 -3.22
N ILE A 19 -43.88 -23.62 -3.14
CA ILE A 19 -44.29 -22.85 -4.34
C ILE A 19 -43.06 -22.12 -4.85
N PHE A 20 -42.42 -22.69 -5.87
CA PHE A 20 -41.37 -22.01 -6.62
C PHE A 20 -42.01 -20.89 -7.47
N LEU A 21 -42.04 -19.66 -6.94
CA LEU A 21 -42.22 -18.48 -7.77
C LEU A 21 -40.95 -18.30 -8.61
N PRO A 22 -41.04 -18.11 -9.92
CA PRO A 22 -39.87 -17.78 -10.71
C PRO A 22 -39.38 -16.37 -10.28
N VAL A 23 -38.28 -16.34 -9.52
CA VAL A 23 -37.54 -15.11 -9.32
C VAL A 23 -36.96 -14.78 -10.69
N ASN A 24 -37.57 -13.80 -11.36
CA ASN A 24 -36.96 -13.15 -12.52
C ASN A 24 -35.65 -12.51 -12.03
N ALA A 25 -34.58 -13.28 -12.09
CA ALA A 25 -33.25 -12.74 -11.97
C ALA A 25 -33.02 -11.87 -13.21
N GLN A 26 -33.45 -10.63 -13.11
CA GLN A 26 -32.97 -9.57 -13.99
C GLN A 26 -31.46 -9.62 -13.85
N LYS A 27 -30.79 -10.19 -14.89
CA LYS A 27 -29.33 -10.06 -15.05
C LYS A 27 -29.04 -8.57 -15.02
N MET A 28 -28.75 -8.02 -13.84
CA MET A 28 -27.99 -6.80 -13.76
C MET A 28 -26.68 -7.11 -14.49
N LYS A 29 -26.59 -6.64 -15.75
CA LYS A 29 -25.29 -6.49 -16.39
C LYS A 29 -24.53 -5.52 -15.49
N MET A 30 -23.78 -6.06 -14.53
CA MET A 30 -22.65 -5.34 -13.97
C MET A 30 -21.79 -5.00 -15.16
N LYS A 31 -21.64 -3.70 -15.42
CA LYS A 31 -20.71 -3.19 -16.42
C LYS A 31 -19.34 -3.64 -15.89
N GLU A 32 -18.85 -4.78 -16.38
CA GLU A 32 -17.48 -5.22 -16.12
C GLU A 32 -16.56 -4.13 -16.67
N GLY A 33 -15.85 -3.43 -15.77
CA GLY A 33 -14.93 -2.36 -16.07
C GLY A 33 -15.54 -0.98 -15.74
N GLY A 34 -15.11 -0.39 -14.63
CA GLY A 34 -15.24 1.05 -14.38
C GLY A 34 -14.65 1.86 -15.53
N SER A 35 -14.81 3.19 -15.52
CA SER A 35 -14.15 4.06 -16.50
C SER A 35 -12.63 3.83 -16.51
N GLN A 36 -11.93 4.29 -17.54
CA GLN A 36 -10.47 4.20 -17.57
C GLN A 36 -9.84 4.96 -16.38
N ALA A 37 -10.49 6.02 -15.91
CA ALA A 37 -10.08 6.72 -14.70
C ALA A 37 -10.23 5.83 -13.44
N ASP A 38 -11.35 5.11 -13.28
CA ASP A 38 -11.53 4.16 -12.16
C ASP A 38 -10.47 3.04 -12.21
N GLN A 39 -10.14 2.56 -13.39
CA GLN A 39 -9.09 1.54 -13.56
C GLN A 39 -7.71 2.08 -13.14
N LEU A 40 -7.39 3.35 -13.44
CA LEU A 40 -6.15 3.98 -12.97
C LEU A 40 -6.14 4.10 -11.45
N HIS A 41 -7.24 4.58 -10.84
CA HIS A 41 -7.34 4.68 -9.37
C HIS A 41 -7.09 3.33 -8.71
N VAL A 42 -7.81 2.28 -9.13
CA VAL A 42 -7.63 0.91 -8.58
C VAL A 42 -6.20 0.40 -8.78
N ALA A 43 -5.58 0.67 -9.92
CA ALA A 43 -4.20 0.26 -10.19
C ALA A 43 -3.19 1.01 -9.29
N MET A 44 -3.41 2.31 -9.06
CA MET A 44 -2.57 3.12 -8.17
C MET A 44 -2.75 2.70 -6.71
N ASP A 45 -3.97 2.49 -6.24
CA ASP A 45 -4.25 1.98 -4.90
C ASP A 45 -3.49 0.68 -4.66
N LYS A 46 -3.59 -0.28 -5.58
CA LYS A 46 -2.87 -1.55 -5.48
C LYS A 46 -1.36 -1.38 -5.40
N LEU A 47 -0.78 -0.51 -6.22
CA LEU A 47 0.67 -0.28 -6.23
C LEU A 47 1.17 0.32 -4.92
N TRP A 48 0.41 1.26 -4.35
CA TRP A 48 0.76 1.93 -3.11
C TRP A 48 0.45 1.08 -1.87
N GLU A 49 -0.60 0.24 -1.91
CA GLU A 49 -0.81 -0.81 -0.90
C GLU A 49 0.33 -1.84 -0.91
N ASP A 50 0.73 -2.32 -2.09
CA ASP A 50 1.89 -3.21 -2.24
C ASP A 50 3.15 -2.56 -1.67
N HIS A 51 3.34 -1.25 -1.87
CA HIS A 51 4.47 -0.50 -1.33
C HIS A 51 4.54 -0.60 0.20
N ILE A 52 3.49 -0.23 0.90
CA ILE A 52 3.49 -0.26 2.37
C ILE A 52 3.47 -1.67 2.94
N THR A 53 2.80 -2.61 2.26
CA THR A 53 2.79 -4.03 2.67
C THR A 53 4.20 -4.61 2.64
N TRP A 54 4.97 -4.36 1.59
CA TRP A 54 6.35 -4.83 1.49
C TRP A 54 7.30 -4.02 2.37
N THR A 55 7.04 -2.72 2.59
CA THR A 55 7.76 -1.91 3.59
C THR A 55 7.59 -2.50 4.99
N ARG A 56 6.37 -2.86 5.39
CA ARG A 56 6.11 -3.55 6.65
C ARG A 56 6.89 -4.87 6.74
N ASN A 57 6.87 -5.70 5.69
CA ASN A 57 7.64 -6.95 5.69
C ASN A 57 9.14 -6.70 5.88
N VAL A 58 9.71 -5.67 5.24
CA VAL A 58 11.11 -5.27 5.43
C VAL A 58 11.37 -4.84 6.87
N ILE A 59 10.52 -4.00 7.46
CA ILE A 59 10.63 -3.56 8.86
C ILE A 59 10.63 -4.79 9.78
N LEU A 60 9.65 -5.70 9.64
CA LEU A 60 9.55 -6.90 10.47
C LEU A 60 10.81 -7.77 10.35
N CYS A 61 11.27 -8.03 9.11
CA CYS A 61 12.47 -8.84 8.89
C CYS A 61 13.73 -8.20 9.47
N LEU A 62 13.92 -6.89 9.28
CA LEU A 62 15.10 -6.19 9.78
C LEU A 62 15.09 -6.05 11.31
N VAL A 63 13.94 -5.75 11.92
CA VAL A 63 13.84 -5.51 13.37
C VAL A 63 13.92 -6.81 14.16
N ASP A 64 13.26 -7.87 13.70
CA ASP A 64 13.17 -9.14 14.42
C ASP A 64 14.22 -10.20 13.97
N ASP A 65 15.18 -9.81 13.12
CA ASP A 65 16.21 -10.72 12.55
C ASP A 65 15.60 -11.93 11.84
N LEU A 66 14.47 -11.73 11.14
CA LEU A 66 13.81 -12.81 10.41
C LEU A 66 14.57 -13.15 9.13
N PRO A 67 14.59 -14.44 8.72
CA PRO A 67 15.16 -14.83 7.43
C PRO A 67 14.34 -14.22 6.30
N GLY A 68 15.00 -13.88 5.18
CA GLY A 68 14.32 -13.35 3.99
C GLY A 68 14.27 -11.84 3.88
N ALA A 69 15.01 -11.10 4.69
CA ALA A 69 15.09 -9.63 4.61
C ALA A 69 15.51 -9.16 3.20
N ASP A 70 16.52 -9.79 2.59
CA ASP A 70 17.00 -9.44 1.25
C ASP A 70 15.92 -9.69 0.18
N GLN A 71 15.14 -10.76 0.31
CA GLN A 71 14.04 -11.08 -0.60
C GLN A 71 12.91 -10.06 -0.46
N ALA A 72 12.58 -9.64 0.77
CA ALA A 72 11.57 -8.61 1.02
C ALA A 72 12.01 -7.26 0.43
N ILE A 73 13.27 -6.86 0.62
CA ILE A 73 13.84 -5.64 0.02
C ILE A 73 13.81 -5.73 -1.51
N THR A 74 14.24 -6.85 -2.10
CA THR A 74 14.21 -7.05 -3.55
C THR A 74 12.79 -6.92 -4.10
N ARG A 75 11.79 -7.51 -3.42
CA ARG A 75 10.39 -7.40 -3.83
C ARG A 75 9.86 -5.97 -3.70
N LEU A 76 10.25 -5.25 -2.65
CA LEU A 76 9.90 -3.84 -2.47
C LEU A 76 10.53 -2.97 -3.56
N LEU A 77 11.79 -3.17 -3.90
CA LEU A 77 12.44 -2.48 -5.03
C LEU A 77 11.74 -2.75 -6.37
N LYS A 78 11.27 -3.98 -6.59
CA LYS A 78 10.46 -4.30 -7.77
C LYS A 78 9.13 -3.52 -7.82
N ASN A 79 8.50 -3.28 -6.67
CA ASN A 79 7.32 -2.42 -6.62
C ASN A 79 7.63 -0.98 -7.04
N GLN A 80 8.82 -0.44 -6.74
CA GLN A 80 9.23 0.89 -7.19
C GLN A 80 9.37 0.97 -8.72
N GLU A 81 9.85 -0.11 -9.35
CA GLU A 81 9.85 -0.22 -10.82
C GLU A 81 8.41 -0.23 -11.37
N ASP A 82 7.50 -0.97 -10.71
CA ASP A 82 6.10 -1.06 -11.12
C ASP A 82 5.40 0.31 -11.00
N ILE A 83 5.66 1.09 -9.94
CA ILE A 83 5.17 2.47 -9.78
C ILE A 83 5.72 3.39 -10.88
N GLY A 84 7.03 3.35 -11.14
CA GLY A 84 7.63 4.13 -12.22
C GLY A 84 7.07 3.77 -13.60
N ASN A 85 6.83 2.48 -13.84
CA ASN A 85 6.21 2.01 -15.08
C ASN A 85 4.75 2.47 -15.24
N ALA A 86 4.01 2.57 -14.14
CA ALA A 86 2.60 3.00 -14.18
C ALA A 86 2.42 4.44 -14.69
N ILE A 87 3.40 5.32 -14.52
CA ILE A 87 3.33 6.71 -15.00
C ILE A 87 3.85 6.88 -16.43
N LYS A 88 4.58 5.92 -17.00
CA LYS A 88 5.16 6.03 -18.36
C LYS A 88 4.15 6.31 -19.46
N PRO A 89 2.93 5.76 -19.45
CA PRO A 89 1.91 6.07 -20.45
C PRO A 89 1.51 7.54 -20.52
N TYR A 90 1.73 8.28 -19.41
CA TYR A 90 1.35 9.68 -19.26
C TYR A 90 2.54 10.62 -19.40
N TYR A 91 3.67 10.30 -18.78
CA TYR A 91 4.84 11.19 -18.68
C TYR A 91 6.04 10.72 -19.50
N GLY A 92 5.96 9.56 -20.15
CA GLY A 92 7.03 8.99 -20.99
C GLY A 92 8.07 8.20 -20.20
N GLU A 93 8.90 7.48 -20.95
CA GLU A 93 9.93 6.56 -20.42
C GLU A 93 10.92 7.25 -19.48
N GLN A 94 11.40 8.44 -19.84
CA GLN A 94 12.40 9.16 -19.05
C GLN A 94 11.87 9.51 -17.66
N ALA A 95 10.65 10.02 -17.59
CA ALA A 95 10.03 10.39 -16.33
C ALA A 95 9.76 9.15 -15.44
N GLY A 96 9.25 8.06 -16.02
CA GLY A 96 9.05 6.81 -15.28
C GLY A 96 10.35 6.25 -14.73
N ASN A 97 11.41 6.23 -15.52
CA ASN A 97 12.72 5.76 -15.08
C ASN A 97 13.34 6.66 -14.01
N GLN A 98 13.14 7.98 -14.10
CA GLN A 98 13.59 8.92 -13.07
C GLN A 98 12.84 8.72 -11.75
N LEU A 99 11.52 8.52 -11.79
CA LEU A 99 10.75 8.21 -10.58
C LEU A 99 11.21 6.89 -9.96
N THR A 100 11.41 5.85 -10.77
CA THR A 100 11.95 4.56 -10.30
C THR A 100 13.27 4.76 -9.54
N ALA A 101 14.22 5.52 -10.09
CA ALA A 101 15.51 5.77 -9.46
C ALA A 101 15.34 6.48 -8.10
N LEU A 102 14.53 7.54 -8.05
CA LEU A 102 14.25 8.27 -6.80
C LEU A 102 13.60 7.35 -5.74
N LEU A 103 12.68 6.49 -6.14
CA LEU A 103 12.02 5.55 -5.25
C LEU A 103 12.94 4.40 -4.81
N HIS A 104 13.87 3.93 -5.64
CA HIS A 104 14.91 2.97 -5.24
C HIS A 104 15.81 3.54 -4.15
N ASP A 105 16.27 4.79 -4.32
CA ASP A 105 17.05 5.48 -3.29
C ASP A 105 16.24 5.61 -2.00
N HIS A 106 14.94 5.96 -2.12
CA HIS A 106 14.02 6.08 -0.99
C HIS A 106 14.00 4.80 -0.14
N ILE A 107 13.83 3.64 -0.76
CA ILE A 107 13.78 2.35 -0.08
C ILE A 107 15.13 1.96 0.53
N THR A 108 16.22 2.19 -0.19
CA THR A 108 17.56 1.87 0.29
C THR A 108 17.91 2.68 1.54
N ILE A 109 17.60 3.99 1.51
CA ILE A 109 17.83 4.87 2.67
C ILE A 109 16.91 4.50 3.84
N ALA A 110 15.63 4.16 3.58
CA ALA A 110 14.71 3.69 4.61
C ALA A 110 15.23 2.44 5.34
N ALA A 111 15.82 1.50 4.61
CA ALA A 111 16.45 0.33 5.23
C ALA A 111 17.65 0.71 6.11
N ASP A 112 18.45 1.72 5.73
CA ASP A 112 19.53 2.26 6.56
C ASP A 112 18.97 2.89 7.84
N VAL A 113 17.88 3.65 7.75
CA VAL A 113 17.19 4.25 8.93
C VAL A 113 16.78 3.17 9.91
N VAL A 114 16.10 2.11 9.45
CA VAL A 114 15.63 1.00 10.31
C VAL A 114 16.82 0.28 10.96
N LYS A 115 17.87 -0.03 10.19
CA LYS A 115 19.08 -0.71 10.70
C LYS A 115 19.80 0.14 11.75
N ALA A 116 19.97 1.44 11.50
CA ALA A 116 20.63 2.35 12.42
C ALA A 116 19.82 2.54 13.71
N ALA A 117 18.49 2.67 13.60
CA ALA A 117 17.58 2.78 14.74
C ALA A 117 17.63 1.51 15.61
N LYS A 118 17.54 0.32 14.99
CA LYS A 118 17.65 -0.97 15.70
C LYS A 118 18.99 -1.12 16.44
N ALA A 119 20.09 -0.70 15.81
CA ALA A 119 21.42 -0.77 16.40
C ALA A 119 21.65 0.29 17.51
N GLY A 120 20.74 1.24 17.72
CA GLY A 120 20.92 2.36 18.64
C GLY A 120 22.06 3.32 18.20
N ASN A 121 22.44 3.29 16.91
CA ASN A 121 23.51 4.14 16.38
C ASN A 121 22.95 5.52 15.99
N THR A 122 22.95 6.45 16.96
CA THR A 122 22.38 7.79 16.79
C THR A 122 23.04 8.58 15.63
N THR A 123 24.35 8.45 15.44
CA THR A 123 25.06 9.18 14.37
C THR A 123 24.61 8.69 13.00
N ALA A 124 24.61 7.36 12.77
CA ALA A 124 24.13 6.77 11.52
C ALA A 124 22.64 7.03 11.29
N LEU A 125 21.81 7.01 12.35
CA LEU A 125 20.39 7.29 12.27
C LEU A 125 20.13 8.73 11.82
N ASN A 126 20.83 9.70 12.42
CA ASN A 126 20.67 11.12 12.04
C ASN A 126 21.10 11.37 10.59
N ASP A 127 22.22 10.75 10.13
CA ASP A 127 22.64 10.85 8.74
C ASP A 127 21.63 10.21 7.79
N ALA A 128 21.18 8.99 8.09
CA ALA A 128 20.20 8.30 7.24
C ALA A 128 18.86 9.06 7.18
N ASN A 129 18.36 9.56 8.30
CA ASN A 129 17.15 10.38 8.33
C ASN A 129 17.29 11.66 7.49
N LYS A 130 18.41 12.38 7.61
CA LYS A 130 18.65 13.56 6.78
C LYS A 130 18.56 13.22 5.30
N ARG A 131 19.28 12.18 4.85
CA ARG A 131 19.24 11.72 3.44
C ARG A 131 17.85 11.31 3.01
N TRP A 132 17.06 10.68 3.90
CA TRP A 132 15.71 10.22 3.60
C TRP A 132 14.74 11.38 3.36
N PHE A 133 14.80 12.43 4.19
CA PHE A 133 14.01 13.64 4.00
C PHE A 133 14.47 14.45 2.75
N GLU A 134 15.77 14.51 2.47
CA GLU A 134 16.29 15.12 1.23
C GLU A 134 15.80 14.37 -0.02
N ASN A 135 15.75 13.03 0.02
CA ASN A 135 15.18 12.22 -1.05
C ASN A 135 13.66 12.45 -1.18
N ALA A 136 12.91 12.52 -0.09
CA ALA A 136 11.48 12.85 -0.10
C ALA A 136 11.21 14.22 -0.75
N ASP A 137 12.04 15.21 -0.45
CA ASP A 137 12.00 16.53 -1.08
C ASP A 137 12.31 16.47 -2.60
N ALA A 138 13.24 15.62 -3.01
CA ALA A 138 13.55 15.41 -4.42
C ALA A 138 12.41 14.74 -5.18
N ILE A 139 11.75 13.73 -4.57
CA ILE A 139 10.53 13.09 -5.12
C ILE A 139 9.43 14.15 -5.26
N SER A 140 9.19 14.95 -4.22
CA SER A 140 8.18 16.00 -4.22
C SER A 140 8.41 17.04 -5.33
N ALA A 141 9.66 17.47 -5.50
CA ALA A 141 10.05 18.41 -6.56
C ALA A 141 9.86 17.81 -7.96
N PHE A 142 10.21 16.53 -8.14
CA PHE A 142 9.98 15.81 -9.39
C PHE A 142 8.50 15.74 -9.74
N LEU A 143 7.65 15.29 -8.80
CA LEU A 143 6.21 15.16 -8.99
C LEU A 143 5.56 16.51 -9.29
N SER A 144 5.86 17.53 -8.48
CA SER A 144 5.32 18.89 -8.67
C SER A 144 5.70 19.50 -10.02
N LYS A 145 6.90 19.21 -10.52
CA LYS A 145 7.33 19.64 -11.86
C LYS A 145 6.60 18.90 -12.97
N ALA A 146 6.26 17.63 -12.75
CA ALA A 146 5.60 16.79 -13.76
C ALA A 146 4.11 17.14 -13.94
N ASN A 147 3.43 17.56 -12.86
CA ASN A 147 2.00 17.81 -12.88
C ASN A 147 1.62 19.08 -12.13
N PRO A 148 0.97 20.07 -12.81
CA PRO A 148 0.58 21.33 -12.19
C PRO A 148 -0.46 21.20 -11.08
N SER A 149 -1.19 20.06 -11.01
CA SER A 149 -2.16 19.77 -9.93
C SER A 149 -1.47 19.32 -8.64
N TRP A 150 -0.19 19.01 -8.67
CA TRP A 150 0.59 18.58 -7.51
C TRP A 150 1.45 19.74 -7.01
N SER A 151 0.90 20.55 -6.09
CA SER A 151 1.68 21.67 -5.53
C SER A 151 2.91 21.15 -4.78
N LEU A 152 4.03 21.87 -4.87
CA LEU A 152 5.27 21.47 -4.19
C LEU A 152 5.08 21.38 -2.66
N SER A 153 4.30 22.29 -2.08
CA SER A 153 4.01 22.31 -0.65
C SER A 153 3.24 21.05 -0.23
N ASP A 154 2.20 20.67 -0.98
CA ASP A 154 1.37 19.52 -0.64
C ASP A 154 2.14 18.22 -0.83
N MET A 155 2.95 18.12 -1.92
CA MET A 155 3.82 16.98 -2.14
C MET A 155 4.82 16.79 -0.99
N LYS A 156 5.48 17.87 -0.54
CA LYS A 156 6.41 17.81 0.57
C LYS A 156 5.74 17.43 1.88
N GLN A 157 4.61 18.04 2.18
CA GLN A 157 3.87 17.70 3.40
C GLN A 157 3.48 16.23 3.42
N MET A 158 2.90 15.74 2.33
CA MET A 158 2.50 14.34 2.18
C MET A 158 3.68 13.38 2.34
N MET A 159 4.80 13.63 1.64
CA MET A 159 5.99 12.80 1.77
C MET A 159 6.56 12.83 3.19
N HIS A 160 6.63 13.99 3.84
CA HIS A 160 7.12 14.10 5.21
C HIS A 160 6.20 13.37 6.21
N ASP A 161 4.89 13.49 6.05
CA ASP A 161 3.92 12.74 6.87
C ASP A 161 4.09 11.23 6.70
N HIS A 162 4.27 10.78 5.46
CA HIS A 162 4.57 9.38 5.15
C HIS A 162 5.83 8.87 5.87
N LEU A 163 6.92 9.62 5.80
CA LEU A 163 8.16 9.26 6.49
C LEU A 163 7.97 9.19 8.01
N GLN A 164 7.25 10.16 8.58
CA GLN A 164 6.99 10.19 10.01
C GLN A 164 6.14 9.01 10.47
N LEU A 165 5.08 8.68 9.72
CA LEU A 165 4.20 7.54 10.03
C LEU A 165 4.95 6.21 9.93
N THR A 166 5.75 6.01 8.88
CA THR A 166 6.60 4.83 8.71
C THR A 166 7.66 4.73 9.82
N THR A 167 8.22 5.86 10.24
CA THR A 167 9.14 5.91 11.40
C THR A 167 8.44 5.47 12.67
N ASN A 168 7.20 5.92 12.91
CA ASN A 168 6.43 5.53 14.10
C ASN A 168 6.19 4.02 14.14
N GLU A 169 5.87 3.40 13.01
CA GLU A 169 5.72 1.95 12.87
C GLU A 169 7.02 1.22 13.23
N ALA A 170 8.13 1.60 12.62
CA ALA A 170 9.43 0.98 12.89
C ALA A 170 9.86 1.14 14.36
N VAL A 171 9.65 2.31 14.96
CA VAL A 171 9.97 2.58 16.36
C VAL A 171 9.10 1.76 17.31
N ALA A 172 7.79 1.64 17.05
CA ALA A 172 6.90 0.80 17.84
C ALA A 172 7.36 -0.67 17.81
N ARG A 173 7.73 -1.17 16.61
CA ARG A 173 8.26 -2.53 16.46
C ARG A 173 9.58 -2.74 17.21
N ILE A 174 10.54 -1.83 17.11
CA ILE A 174 11.83 -1.88 17.84
C ILE A 174 11.60 -1.91 19.34
N LYS A 175 10.62 -1.17 19.86
CA LYS A 175 10.24 -1.15 21.28
C LYS A 175 9.42 -2.37 21.72
N LYS A 176 9.04 -3.25 20.82
CA LYS A 176 8.11 -4.38 21.02
C LYS A 176 6.72 -3.94 21.52
N ASP A 177 6.33 -2.73 21.18
CA ASP A 177 4.96 -2.22 21.34
C ASP A 177 4.13 -2.69 20.13
N TYR A 178 3.65 -3.93 20.21
CA TYR A 178 2.95 -4.56 19.09
C TYR A 178 1.58 -3.95 18.82
N ASP A 179 0.89 -3.43 19.82
CA ASP A 179 -0.37 -2.71 19.64
C ASP A 179 -0.12 -1.36 18.96
N GLY A 180 0.92 -0.66 19.38
CA GLY A 180 1.37 0.58 18.74
C GLY A 180 1.85 0.37 17.30
N ASP A 181 2.55 -0.74 17.02
CA ASP A 181 2.99 -1.15 15.68
C ASP A 181 1.81 -1.33 14.73
N VAL A 182 0.78 -2.11 15.12
CA VAL A 182 -0.42 -2.31 14.30
C VAL A 182 -1.15 -1.00 14.06
N LYS A 183 -1.34 -0.18 15.12
CA LYS A 183 -2.00 1.13 15.01
C LYS A 183 -1.23 2.09 14.08
N ALA A 184 0.11 2.08 14.15
CA ALA A 184 0.93 2.90 13.25
C ALA A 184 0.80 2.45 11.79
N TYR A 185 0.77 1.14 11.54
CA TYR A 185 0.53 0.60 10.19
C TYR A 185 -0.84 1.03 9.64
N ASP A 186 -1.92 0.99 10.43
CA ASP A 186 -3.24 1.46 10.00
C ASP A 186 -3.21 2.94 9.60
N GLN A 187 -2.38 3.76 10.26
CA GLN A 187 -2.19 5.17 9.91
C GLN A 187 -1.42 5.32 8.59
N VAL A 188 -0.34 4.55 8.40
CA VAL A 188 0.40 4.50 7.12
C VAL A 188 -0.52 4.07 5.98
N HIS A 189 -1.35 3.04 6.19
CA HIS A 189 -2.30 2.55 5.20
C HIS A 189 -3.32 3.62 4.79
N THR A 190 -3.88 4.32 5.77
CA THR A 190 -4.83 5.41 5.50
C THR A 190 -4.18 6.57 4.73
N GLU A 191 -2.94 6.90 5.04
CA GLU A 191 -2.19 7.97 4.40
C GLU A 191 -1.82 7.59 2.96
N ILE A 192 -1.31 6.38 2.73
CA ILE A 192 -0.83 5.96 1.42
C ILE A 192 -1.95 5.88 0.37
N LEU A 193 -3.17 5.50 0.77
CA LEU A 193 -4.32 5.53 -0.13
C LEU A 193 -4.73 6.95 -0.52
N LYS A 194 -4.62 7.93 0.40
CA LYS A 194 -4.80 9.35 0.05
C LYS A 194 -3.75 9.84 -0.94
N MET A 195 -2.51 9.37 -0.78
CA MET A 195 -1.43 9.64 -1.75
C MET A 195 -1.77 9.06 -3.12
N ALA A 196 -2.20 7.79 -3.18
CA ALA A 196 -2.61 7.13 -4.41
C ALA A 196 -3.75 7.87 -5.12
N ASP A 197 -4.78 8.26 -4.37
CA ASP A 197 -5.92 9.04 -4.88
C ASP A 197 -5.48 10.40 -5.44
N MET A 198 -4.62 11.13 -4.72
CA MET A 198 -4.14 12.44 -5.17
C MET A 198 -3.31 12.33 -6.44
N LEU A 199 -2.43 11.33 -6.51
CA LEU A 199 -1.59 11.11 -7.69
C LEU A 199 -2.42 10.69 -8.90
N SER A 200 -3.32 9.72 -8.75
CA SER A 200 -4.20 9.25 -9.85
C SER A 200 -5.16 10.34 -10.32
N SER A 201 -5.78 11.08 -9.41
CA SER A 201 -6.64 12.23 -9.74
C SER A 201 -5.89 13.31 -10.51
N GLY A 202 -4.67 13.63 -10.10
CA GLY A 202 -3.83 14.60 -10.82
C GLY A 202 -3.51 14.15 -12.25
N ILE A 203 -3.25 12.85 -12.47
CA ILE A 203 -3.04 12.30 -13.82
C ILE A 203 -4.31 12.44 -14.66
N VAL A 204 -5.47 12.07 -14.12
CA VAL A 204 -6.75 12.20 -14.82
C VAL A 204 -7.04 13.64 -15.22
N LEU A 205 -6.77 14.58 -14.31
CA LEU A 205 -6.97 16.04 -14.57
C LEU A 205 -6.03 16.56 -15.65
N GLN A 206 -4.78 16.09 -15.70
CA GLN A 206 -3.79 16.55 -16.68
C GLN A 206 -3.98 15.94 -18.07
N PHE A 207 -4.50 14.72 -18.16
CA PHE A 207 -4.62 13.96 -19.41
C PHE A 207 -6.08 13.49 -19.67
N PRO A 208 -7.09 14.39 -19.62
CA PRO A 208 -8.50 13.98 -19.70
C PRO A 208 -8.88 13.25 -20.99
N GLU A 209 -8.11 13.46 -22.06
CA GLU A 209 -8.33 12.78 -23.35
C GLU A 209 -7.99 11.28 -23.31
N LYS A 210 -7.15 10.87 -22.35
CA LYS A 210 -6.79 9.44 -22.17
C LYS A 210 -7.82 8.65 -21.38
N PHE A 211 -8.87 9.31 -20.85
CA PHE A 211 -9.88 8.71 -19.99
C PHE A 211 -11.32 8.84 -20.52
N LYS A 212 -11.43 9.14 -21.83
CA LYS A 212 -12.72 9.26 -22.54
C LYS A 212 -13.24 7.92 -23.00
#